data_69fe2c81afbef213891eba60547f115d
#
_entry.id   69fe2c81afbef213891eba60547f115d
#
_cell.length_a   1.000
_cell.length_b   1.000
_cell.length_c   1.000
_cell.angle_alpha   90.00
_cell.angle_beta   90.00
_cell.angle_gamma   90.00
#
_symmetry.space_group_name_H-M   'P 1'
#
loop_
_entity.id
_entity.type
_entity.pdbx_description
1 polymer ?
#
loop_
_entity_poly.entity_id
_entity_poly.type
_entity_poly.pdbx_seq_one_letter_code
_entity_poly.pdbx_strand_id
1 'polypeptide(L)'
;MALGLPSISIKFIQEGITAISRGSRGIVAMIIKETKAIAPVTIVDVTDIPAEVSADNKRLITNALIGNTKAPLKLELFVINGEMTLEKALSHFENTKFDYLCYPAAADEDKTAIVTWIKAQRNLGNMVKAVLANQAADYEGIINVTQDGVVVGDKTYTAAEFTARVAGLIAGTDLRMATTYASVPEVTDIPSETRTKTAERVGKGEFVLFKEAGRIKVARGVNSLTTVSDTVTTDVQSKGDLFQKIKTVDIMDLIANDIRATARDAYIGKLSNSFDNKVLLMSAIHGYFDGLINDGLVEKNTVEVDIDIEEQKKYLKSKGVNIAAMSDNEIREAHTGDQVFIAVKCKILDAIESISIRCFIWGYWSKE
;
A
#
# COMPACT_ATOMS: atom_id res chain seq x y z
N MET A 1 -31.79 -4.94 61.23
CA MET A 1 -31.01 -4.23 60.18
C MET A 1 -31.11 -2.73 60.46
N ALA A 2 -29.98 -2.11 60.74
CA ALA A 2 -29.96 -0.66 60.94
C ALA A 2 -30.19 0.04 59.57
N LEU A 3 -31.17 0.91 59.49
CA LEU A 3 -31.42 1.75 58.34
C LEU A 3 -30.24 2.72 58.17
N GLY A 4 -29.42 2.54 57.14
CA GLY A 4 -28.35 3.49 56.77
C GLY A 4 -28.93 4.71 56.06
N LEU A 5 -28.14 5.78 55.98
CA LEU A 5 -28.51 6.96 55.19
C LEU A 5 -28.66 6.63 53.72
N PRO A 6 -29.60 7.25 52.99
CA PRO A 6 -29.70 7.07 51.52
C PRO A 6 -28.37 7.41 50.85
N SER A 7 -27.87 6.52 50.00
CA SER A 7 -26.63 6.75 49.26
C SER A 7 -26.91 6.77 47.76
N ILE A 8 -26.36 7.76 47.06
CA ILE A 8 -26.34 7.82 45.61
C ILE A 8 -24.94 7.37 45.17
N SER A 9 -24.86 6.26 44.42
CA SER A 9 -23.60 5.81 43.84
C SER A 9 -23.66 6.07 42.33
N ILE A 10 -22.83 7.01 41.86
CA ILE A 10 -22.65 7.28 40.44
C ILE A 10 -21.35 6.62 40.03
N LYS A 11 -21.43 5.63 39.14
CA LYS A 11 -20.25 5.03 38.49
C LYS A 11 -20.09 5.62 37.12
N PHE A 12 -19.01 6.36 36.90
CA PHE A 12 -18.59 6.75 35.56
C PHE A 12 -17.91 5.55 34.91
N ILE A 13 -18.55 5.01 33.91
CA ILE A 13 -17.95 3.99 33.02
C ILE A 13 -17.49 4.77 31.80
N GLN A 14 -16.19 4.92 31.64
CA GLN A 14 -15.62 5.42 30.41
C GLN A 14 -15.73 4.29 29.38
N GLU A 15 -16.69 4.38 28.47
CA GLU A 15 -16.65 3.55 27.27
C GLU A 15 -15.41 3.99 26.47
N GLY A 16 -14.42 3.11 26.40
CA GLY A 16 -13.21 3.38 25.66
C GLY A 16 -13.52 3.47 24.16
N ILE A 17 -13.09 4.56 23.52
CA ILE A 17 -13.05 4.64 22.07
C ILE A 17 -12.19 3.47 21.59
N THR A 18 -12.74 2.61 20.72
CA THR A 18 -11.94 1.53 20.12
C THR A 18 -10.94 2.16 19.16
N ALA A 19 -9.67 2.20 19.58
CA ALA A 19 -8.60 2.75 18.76
C ALA A 19 -8.39 1.92 17.49
N ILE A 20 -8.12 2.59 16.38
CA ILE A 20 -7.74 1.93 15.13
C ILE A 20 -6.33 1.39 15.28
N SER A 21 -6.18 0.06 15.19
CA SER A 21 -4.90 -0.61 15.34
C SER A 21 -4.11 -0.64 14.02
N ARG A 22 -2.79 -0.44 14.11
CA ARG A 22 -1.89 -0.67 12.97
C ARG A 22 -1.87 -2.13 12.56
N GLY A 23 -2.18 -2.40 11.29
CA GLY A 23 -2.04 -3.72 10.70
C GLY A 23 -0.58 -4.12 10.46
N SER A 24 -0.30 -5.42 10.43
CA SER A 24 0.99 -5.91 9.95
C SER A 24 1.15 -5.63 8.46
N ARG A 25 2.35 -5.21 8.04
CA ARG A 25 2.74 -4.90 6.66
C ARG A 25 4.07 -5.57 6.31
N GLY A 26 4.34 -5.65 5.01
CA GLY A 26 5.56 -6.26 4.49
C GLY A 26 5.40 -7.74 4.21
N ILE A 27 4.21 -8.18 3.81
CA ILE A 27 3.91 -9.57 3.47
C ILE A 27 3.95 -9.73 1.95
N VAL A 28 4.76 -10.68 1.47
CA VAL A 28 4.84 -11.04 0.06
C VAL A 28 4.03 -12.31 -0.18
N ALA A 29 3.11 -12.29 -1.16
CA ALA A 29 2.52 -13.48 -1.73
C ALA A 29 3.34 -13.88 -2.96
N MET A 30 3.78 -15.11 -3.03
CA MET A 30 4.56 -15.61 -4.16
C MET A 30 3.93 -16.86 -4.75
N ILE A 31 3.74 -16.84 -6.06
CA ILE A 31 3.32 -18.00 -6.84
C ILE A 31 4.56 -18.54 -7.57
N ILE A 32 4.80 -19.84 -7.46
CA ILE A 32 5.84 -20.54 -8.22
C ILE A 32 5.24 -21.74 -8.95
N LYS A 33 5.92 -22.21 -9.98
CA LYS A 33 5.59 -23.48 -10.67
C LYS A 33 6.55 -24.59 -10.24
N GLU A 34 5.98 -25.72 -9.82
CA GLU A 34 6.74 -26.95 -9.52
C GLU A 34 6.03 -28.16 -10.13
N THR A 35 6.77 -29.23 -10.30
CA THR A 35 6.20 -30.51 -10.76
C THR A 35 5.52 -31.27 -9.63
N LYS A 36 6.01 -31.11 -8.39
CA LYS A 36 5.46 -31.75 -7.18
C LYS A 36 4.39 -30.87 -6.55
N ALA A 37 3.40 -31.52 -5.97
CA ALA A 37 2.42 -30.84 -5.14
C ALA A 37 3.05 -30.44 -3.80
N ILE A 38 2.98 -29.14 -3.50
CA ILE A 38 3.39 -28.56 -2.21
C ILE A 38 2.20 -27.74 -1.73
N ALA A 39 1.74 -28.01 -0.49
CA ALA A 39 0.67 -27.24 0.10
C ALA A 39 1.10 -25.76 0.30
N PRO A 40 0.17 -24.81 0.31
CA PRO A 40 0.49 -23.43 0.66
C PRO A 40 1.21 -23.35 2.00
N VAL A 41 2.29 -22.58 2.05
CA VAL A 41 3.16 -22.49 3.22
C VAL A 41 3.59 -21.04 3.48
N THR A 42 3.62 -20.68 4.76
CA THR A 42 4.19 -19.42 5.23
C THR A 42 5.68 -19.58 5.47
N ILE A 43 6.50 -18.71 4.90
CA ILE A 43 7.96 -18.70 5.01
C ILE A 43 8.35 -17.39 5.73
N VAL A 44 9.02 -17.50 6.84
CA VAL A 44 9.58 -16.37 7.60
C VAL A 44 11.10 -16.30 7.40
N ASP A 45 11.75 -17.45 7.31
CA ASP A 45 13.19 -17.59 7.12
C ASP A 45 13.51 -18.57 5.97
N VAL A 46 14.71 -18.53 5.46
CA VAL A 46 15.19 -19.42 4.39
C VAL A 46 15.10 -20.90 4.79
N THR A 47 15.19 -21.20 6.08
CA THR A 47 15.05 -22.58 6.61
C THR A 47 13.64 -23.14 6.51
N ASP A 48 12.62 -22.27 6.36
CA ASP A 48 11.22 -22.68 6.22
C ASP A 48 10.88 -23.13 4.78
N ILE A 49 11.81 -22.94 3.84
CA ILE A 49 11.57 -23.31 2.43
C ILE A 49 11.48 -24.82 2.29
N PRO A 50 10.37 -25.39 1.79
CA PRO A 50 10.21 -26.83 1.64
C PRO A 50 11.35 -27.46 0.83
N ALA A 51 11.79 -28.65 1.26
CA ALA A 51 12.89 -29.36 0.61
C ALA A 51 12.60 -29.70 -0.85
N GLU A 52 11.33 -29.90 -1.18
CA GLU A 52 10.81 -30.28 -2.50
C GLU A 52 10.86 -29.15 -3.53
N VAL A 53 11.00 -27.90 -3.10
CA VAL A 53 11.14 -26.73 -4.00
C VAL A 53 12.45 -26.85 -4.77
N SER A 54 12.41 -26.61 -6.07
CA SER A 54 13.59 -26.66 -6.95
C SER A 54 14.63 -25.60 -6.57
N ALA A 55 15.88 -25.84 -6.94
CA ALA A 55 16.98 -24.91 -6.62
C ALA A 55 16.77 -23.51 -7.17
N ASP A 56 16.20 -23.39 -8.38
CA ASP A 56 15.91 -22.09 -8.99
C ASP A 56 14.82 -21.34 -8.21
N ASN A 57 13.70 -22.00 -7.87
CA ASN A 57 12.65 -21.39 -7.08
C ASN A 57 13.11 -21.08 -5.65
N LYS A 58 13.98 -21.89 -5.03
CA LYS A 58 14.63 -21.56 -3.75
C LYS A 58 15.41 -20.25 -3.83
N ARG A 59 16.15 -20.03 -4.91
CA ARG A 59 16.87 -18.77 -5.16
C ARG A 59 15.89 -17.57 -5.27
N LEU A 60 14.76 -17.72 -5.96
CA LEU A 60 13.75 -16.66 -6.08
C LEU A 60 13.14 -16.31 -4.71
N ILE A 61 12.78 -17.31 -3.91
CA ILE A 61 12.25 -17.13 -2.56
C ILE A 61 13.31 -16.43 -1.68
N THR A 62 14.55 -16.90 -1.71
CA THR A 62 15.66 -16.30 -0.95
C THR A 62 15.88 -14.83 -1.34
N ASN A 63 15.83 -14.52 -2.64
CA ASN A 63 15.94 -13.15 -3.12
C ASN A 63 14.80 -12.25 -2.60
N ALA A 64 13.58 -12.76 -2.52
CA ALA A 64 12.47 -12.02 -1.95
C ALA A 64 12.67 -11.74 -0.45
N LEU A 65 13.25 -12.68 0.30
CA LEU A 65 13.50 -12.53 1.73
C LEU A 65 14.61 -11.54 2.09
N ILE A 66 15.45 -11.10 1.13
CA ILE A 66 16.50 -10.10 1.39
C ILE A 66 15.89 -8.78 1.91
N GLY A 67 14.77 -8.34 1.33
CA GLY A 67 14.14 -7.07 1.69
C GLY A 67 14.95 -5.83 1.29
N ASN A 68 14.85 -4.76 2.08
CA ASN A 68 15.58 -3.50 1.90
C ASN A 68 16.12 -3.00 3.26
N THR A 69 15.35 -2.19 4.00
CA THR A 69 15.71 -1.76 5.37
C THR A 69 15.59 -2.89 6.39
N LYS A 70 14.73 -3.84 6.09
CA LYS A 70 14.50 -5.08 6.82
C LYS A 70 14.04 -6.17 5.85
N ALA A 71 14.08 -7.42 6.27
CA ALA A 71 13.41 -8.50 5.55
C ALA A 71 11.88 -8.26 5.50
N PRO A 72 11.17 -8.79 4.50
CA PRO A 72 9.71 -8.91 4.57
C PRO A 72 9.29 -9.58 5.88
N LEU A 73 8.09 -9.24 6.36
CA LEU A 73 7.57 -9.86 7.60
C LEU A 73 7.42 -11.38 7.44
N LYS A 74 6.94 -11.80 6.28
CA LYS A 74 6.79 -13.19 5.85
C LYS A 74 6.50 -13.25 4.36
N LEU A 75 6.62 -14.45 3.81
CA LEU A 75 6.24 -14.78 2.45
C LEU A 75 5.20 -15.89 2.49
N GLU A 76 4.08 -15.68 1.84
CA GLU A 76 3.02 -16.69 1.65
C GLU A 76 3.25 -17.34 0.28
N LEU A 77 3.69 -18.58 0.29
CA LEU A 77 4.02 -19.34 -0.91
C LEU A 77 2.83 -20.18 -1.36
N PHE A 78 2.48 -20.06 -2.65
CA PHE A 78 1.55 -20.96 -3.32
C PHE A 78 2.22 -21.61 -4.51
N VAL A 79 2.08 -22.93 -4.63
CA VAL A 79 2.74 -23.70 -5.70
C VAL A 79 1.70 -24.15 -6.72
N ILE A 80 1.90 -23.74 -7.97
CA ILE A 80 1.13 -24.21 -9.12
C ILE A 80 1.79 -25.47 -9.68
N ASN A 81 0.97 -26.48 -9.93
CA ASN A 81 1.37 -27.74 -10.59
C ASN A 81 0.25 -28.17 -11.55
N GLY A 82 0.28 -29.41 -12.03
CA GLY A 82 -0.74 -29.92 -12.97
C GLY A 82 -2.19 -29.87 -12.44
N GLU A 83 -2.40 -29.84 -11.12
CA GLU A 83 -3.72 -29.82 -10.47
C GLU A 83 -4.06 -28.47 -9.86
N MET A 84 -3.05 -27.71 -9.44
CA MET A 84 -3.19 -26.39 -8.80
C MET A 84 -2.98 -25.31 -9.84
N THR A 85 -4.05 -24.59 -10.18
CA THR A 85 -4.08 -23.55 -11.21
C THR A 85 -3.88 -22.15 -10.63
N LEU A 86 -3.67 -21.14 -11.48
CA LEU A 86 -3.64 -19.73 -11.10
C LEU A 86 -4.96 -19.31 -10.41
N GLU A 87 -6.10 -19.77 -10.91
CA GLU A 87 -7.41 -19.48 -10.33
C GLU A 87 -7.50 -19.92 -8.86
N LYS A 88 -7.02 -21.15 -8.56
CA LYS A 88 -6.95 -21.66 -7.19
C LYS A 88 -5.98 -20.85 -6.32
N ALA A 89 -4.86 -20.39 -6.89
CA ALA A 89 -3.92 -19.52 -6.18
C ALA A 89 -4.56 -18.18 -5.83
N LEU A 90 -5.22 -17.53 -6.76
CA LEU A 90 -5.91 -16.25 -6.53
C LEU A 90 -7.06 -16.40 -5.53
N SER A 91 -7.85 -17.48 -5.61
CA SER A 91 -8.89 -17.80 -4.63
C SER A 91 -8.32 -18.04 -3.21
N HIS A 92 -7.16 -18.68 -3.09
CA HIS A 92 -6.46 -18.82 -1.80
C HIS A 92 -6.06 -17.45 -1.24
N PHE A 93 -5.53 -16.56 -2.08
CA PHE A 93 -5.08 -15.25 -1.67
C PHE A 93 -6.22 -14.26 -1.38
N GLU A 94 -7.46 -14.52 -1.76
CA GLU A 94 -8.63 -13.73 -1.30
C GLU A 94 -8.81 -13.77 0.22
N ASN A 95 -8.42 -14.88 0.84
CA ASN A 95 -8.55 -15.11 2.29
C ASN A 95 -7.21 -15.02 3.04
N THR A 96 -6.11 -14.76 2.34
CA THR A 96 -4.78 -14.67 2.93
C THR A 96 -4.30 -13.21 2.89
N LYS A 97 -3.88 -12.67 4.03
CA LYS A 97 -3.36 -11.30 4.08
C LYS A 97 -1.99 -11.23 3.41
N PHE A 98 -1.84 -10.32 2.46
CA PHE A 98 -0.57 -9.95 1.85
C PHE A 98 -0.61 -8.49 1.36
N ASP A 99 0.55 -7.95 0.99
CA ASP A 99 0.69 -6.60 0.44
C ASP A 99 1.08 -6.64 -1.04
N TYR A 100 1.99 -7.53 -1.41
CA TYR A 100 2.55 -7.63 -2.76
C TYR A 100 2.51 -9.07 -3.27
N LEU A 101 1.86 -9.29 -4.40
CA LEU A 101 1.85 -10.56 -5.12
C LEU A 101 2.94 -10.54 -6.20
N CYS A 102 3.73 -11.61 -6.32
CA CYS A 102 4.61 -11.83 -7.45
C CYS A 102 4.47 -13.24 -8.01
N TYR A 103 4.61 -13.35 -9.33
CA TYR A 103 4.57 -14.63 -10.05
C TYR A 103 5.65 -14.65 -11.15
N PRO A 104 6.90 -15.03 -10.81
CA PRO A 104 8.03 -15.01 -11.74
C PRO A 104 7.85 -15.84 -13.00
N ALA A 105 7.05 -16.92 -12.95
CA ALA A 105 6.80 -17.80 -14.08
C ALA A 105 5.47 -17.50 -14.82
N ALA A 106 4.89 -16.29 -14.63
CA ALA A 106 3.63 -15.89 -15.24
C ALA A 106 3.76 -15.76 -16.77
N ALA A 107 2.87 -16.41 -17.52
CA ALA A 107 2.63 -16.13 -18.93
C ALA A 107 1.87 -14.80 -19.10
N ASP A 108 1.75 -14.28 -20.30
CA ASP A 108 1.09 -12.98 -20.53
C ASP A 108 -0.41 -13.02 -20.20
N GLU A 109 -1.06 -14.17 -20.43
CA GLU A 109 -2.44 -14.39 -19.99
C GLU A 109 -2.57 -14.38 -18.46
N ASP A 110 -1.63 -15.03 -17.76
CA ASP A 110 -1.56 -15.04 -16.29
C ASP A 110 -1.42 -13.62 -15.74
N LYS A 111 -0.53 -12.81 -16.32
CA LYS A 111 -0.32 -11.41 -15.91
C LYS A 111 -1.59 -10.58 -16.08
N THR A 112 -2.29 -10.75 -17.21
CA THR A 112 -3.56 -10.07 -17.50
C THR A 112 -4.64 -10.46 -16.50
N ALA A 113 -4.73 -11.75 -16.17
CA ALA A 113 -5.66 -12.26 -15.16
C ALA A 113 -5.35 -11.67 -13.76
N ILE A 114 -4.07 -11.62 -13.37
CA ILE A 114 -3.63 -11.03 -12.10
C ILE A 114 -3.97 -9.53 -12.05
N VAL A 115 -3.71 -8.76 -13.12
CA VAL A 115 -4.08 -7.33 -13.18
C VAL A 115 -5.57 -7.13 -12.97
N THR A 116 -6.40 -7.92 -13.64
CA THR A 116 -7.87 -7.87 -13.51
C THR A 116 -8.29 -8.20 -12.08
N TRP A 117 -7.71 -9.25 -11.51
CA TRP A 117 -8.00 -9.66 -10.15
C TRP A 117 -7.57 -8.61 -9.11
N ILE A 118 -6.37 -8.03 -9.23
CA ILE A 118 -5.91 -6.94 -8.33
C ILE A 118 -6.86 -5.74 -8.41
N LYS A 119 -7.29 -5.34 -9.61
CA LYS A 119 -8.27 -4.25 -9.77
C LYS A 119 -9.58 -4.58 -9.06
N ALA A 120 -10.08 -5.82 -9.21
CA ALA A 120 -11.29 -6.28 -8.53
C ALA A 120 -11.13 -6.28 -7.00
N GLN A 121 -10.01 -6.80 -6.46
CA GLN A 121 -9.75 -6.79 -5.01
C GLN A 121 -9.70 -5.36 -4.46
N ARG A 122 -9.02 -4.44 -5.14
CA ARG A 122 -8.95 -3.03 -4.70
C ARG A 122 -10.32 -2.35 -4.76
N ASN A 123 -11.14 -2.64 -5.75
CA ASN A 123 -12.53 -2.15 -5.82
C ASN A 123 -13.40 -2.69 -4.65
N LEU A 124 -13.14 -3.90 -4.18
CA LEU A 124 -13.74 -4.46 -2.97
C LEU A 124 -13.13 -3.87 -1.67
N GLY A 125 -12.10 -3.02 -1.81
CA GLY A 125 -11.40 -2.36 -0.72
C GLY A 125 -10.27 -3.19 -0.09
N ASN A 126 -9.90 -4.33 -0.66
CA ASN A 126 -8.69 -5.07 -0.28
C ASN A 126 -7.50 -4.45 -1.00
N MET A 127 -6.76 -3.57 -0.32
CA MET A 127 -5.68 -2.78 -0.91
C MET A 127 -4.41 -3.63 -1.07
N VAL A 128 -4.42 -4.51 -2.07
CA VAL A 128 -3.30 -5.38 -2.46
C VAL A 128 -2.69 -4.93 -3.78
N LYS A 129 -1.45 -5.34 -4.04
CA LYS A 129 -0.67 -4.95 -5.22
C LYS A 129 0.01 -6.16 -5.85
N ALA A 130 0.42 -6.04 -7.11
CA ALA A 130 1.23 -7.06 -7.77
C ALA A 130 2.50 -6.47 -8.39
N VAL A 131 3.57 -7.26 -8.37
CA VAL A 131 4.85 -6.98 -9.01
C VAL A 131 4.99 -7.93 -10.18
N LEU A 132 4.86 -7.39 -11.39
CA LEU A 132 4.81 -8.16 -12.63
C LEU A 132 5.87 -7.69 -13.62
N ALA A 133 6.37 -8.61 -14.44
CA ALA A 133 7.36 -8.28 -15.46
C ALA A 133 6.70 -7.82 -16.75
N ASN A 134 7.20 -6.71 -17.32
CA ASN A 134 6.78 -6.19 -18.62
C ASN A 134 5.25 -6.04 -18.72
N GLN A 135 4.62 -5.51 -17.67
CA GLN A 135 3.17 -5.34 -17.57
C GLN A 135 2.81 -3.86 -17.33
N ALA A 136 2.70 -3.09 -18.39
CA ALA A 136 2.26 -1.69 -18.39
C ALA A 136 0.73 -1.62 -18.24
N ALA A 137 0.23 -1.68 -17.00
CA ALA A 137 -1.20 -1.78 -16.71
C ALA A 137 -1.89 -0.42 -16.52
N ASP A 138 -1.13 0.68 -16.52
CA ASP A 138 -1.59 2.04 -16.19
C ASP A 138 -2.46 2.06 -14.91
N TYR A 139 -1.90 1.47 -13.83
CA TYR A 139 -2.62 1.28 -12.58
C TYR A 139 -1.68 1.27 -11.37
N GLU A 140 -2.03 2.00 -10.31
CA GLU A 140 -1.19 2.15 -9.11
C GLU A 140 -0.97 0.86 -8.32
N GLY A 141 -1.86 -0.12 -8.45
CA GLY A 141 -1.74 -1.43 -7.81
C GLY A 141 -0.79 -2.40 -8.53
N ILE A 142 -0.16 -1.99 -9.64
CA ILE A 142 0.75 -2.83 -10.41
C ILE A 142 2.11 -2.17 -10.50
N ILE A 143 3.15 -2.89 -10.10
CA ILE A 143 4.55 -2.51 -10.27
C ILE A 143 5.09 -3.23 -11.50
N ASN A 144 5.49 -2.47 -12.53
CA ASN A 144 5.97 -2.97 -13.80
C ASN A 144 7.49 -3.09 -13.79
N VAL A 145 8.03 -4.27 -13.57
CA VAL A 145 9.48 -4.55 -13.59
C VAL A 145 9.91 -4.85 -15.02
N THR A 146 10.79 -4.03 -15.56
CA THR A 146 11.27 -4.20 -16.96
C THR A 146 12.79 -4.39 -17.04
N GLN A 147 13.45 -4.62 -15.89
CA GLN A 147 14.89 -4.78 -15.81
C GLN A 147 15.32 -6.22 -16.11
N ASP A 148 15.72 -6.48 -17.33
CA ASP A 148 16.39 -7.73 -17.72
C ASP A 148 17.90 -7.70 -17.47
N GLY A 149 18.52 -8.87 -17.44
CA GLY A 149 19.97 -9.00 -17.39
C GLY A 149 20.59 -8.61 -16.05
N VAL A 150 19.86 -8.81 -14.95
CA VAL A 150 20.36 -8.53 -13.60
C VAL A 150 21.27 -9.65 -13.13
N VAL A 151 22.54 -9.36 -12.89
CA VAL A 151 23.55 -10.34 -12.46
C VAL A 151 23.67 -10.36 -10.94
N VAL A 152 23.43 -11.52 -10.34
CA VAL A 152 23.61 -11.77 -8.90
C VAL A 152 24.46 -13.04 -8.75
N GLY A 153 25.67 -12.91 -8.26
CA GLY A 153 26.60 -14.02 -8.15
C GLY A 153 26.90 -14.67 -9.51
N ASP A 154 26.53 -15.92 -9.67
CA ASP A 154 26.72 -16.74 -10.88
C ASP A 154 25.53 -16.75 -11.83
N LYS A 155 24.42 -16.09 -11.47
CA LYS A 155 23.17 -16.12 -12.23
C LYS A 155 22.79 -14.76 -12.80
N THR A 156 22.34 -14.75 -14.05
CA THR A 156 21.68 -13.62 -14.70
C THR A 156 20.17 -13.82 -14.64
N TYR A 157 19.47 -12.86 -14.06
CA TYR A 157 18.02 -12.90 -13.89
C TYR A 157 17.32 -12.09 -14.98
N THR A 158 16.22 -12.64 -15.48
CA THR A 158 15.25 -11.93 -16.32
C THR A 158 14.40 -10.97 -15.50
N ALA A 159 13.71 -10.03 -16.15
CA ALA A 159 12.75 -9.17 -15.48
C ALA A 159 11.68 -9.97 -14.71
N ALA A 160 11.26 -11.09 -15.28
CA ALA A 160 10.28 -11.98 -14.67
C ALA A 160 10.79 -12.60 -13.36
N GLU A 161 11.99 -13.18 -13.36
CA GLU A 161 12.61 -13.73 -12.15
C GLU A 161 12.93 -12.65 -11.12
N PHE A 162 13.29 -11.44 -11.56
CA PHE A 162 13.64 -10.32 -10.69
C PHE A 162 12.41 -9.71 -9.97
N THR A 163 11.18 -9.99 -10.42
CA THR A 163 9.96 -9.57 -9.72
C THR A 163 9.91 -10.04 -8.28
N ALA A 164 10.42 -11.24 -7.98
CA ALA A 164 10.50 -11.78 -6.63
C ALA A 164 11.36 -10.89 -5.72
N ARG A 165 12.55 -10.48 -6.21
CA ARG A 165 13.44 -9.58 -5.48
C ARG A 165 12.83 -8.21 -5.26
N VAL A 166 12.16 -7.65 -6.28
CA VAL A 166 11.50 -6.34 -6.20
C VAL A 166 10.34 -6.37 -5.20
N ALA A 167 9.52 -7.44 -5.21
CA ALA A 167 8.44 -7.60 -4.24
C ALA A 167 8.98 -7.59 -2.80
N GLY A 168 10.04 -8.34 -2.53
CA GLY A 168 10.70 -8.35 -1.23
C GLY A 168 11.31 -7.01 -0.85
N LEU A 169 11.97 -6.32 -1.80
CA LEU A 169 12.57 -5.01 -1.59
C LEU A 169 11.52 -3.98 -1.15
N ILE A 170 10.39 -3.91 -1.85
CA ILE A 170 9.32 -2.96 -1.53
C ILE A 170 8.66 -3.34 -0.20
N ALA A 171 8.33 -4.62 0.01
CA ALA A 171 7.73 -5.12 1.24
C ALA A 171 8.62 -4.87 2.47
N GLY A 172 9.95 -4.98 2.31
CA GLY A 172 10.94 -4.73 3.35
C GLY A 172 11.38 -3.26 3.51
N THR A 173 10.77 -2.32 2.76
CA THR A 173 11.07 -0.88 2.89
C THR A 173 10.22 -0.24 3.98
N ASP A 174 10.84 0.52 4.88
CA ASP A 174 10.11 1.30 5.89
C ASP A 174 9.25 2.37 5.21
N LEU A 175 8.02 2.60 5.69
CA LEU A 175 7.08 3.56 5.11
C LEU A 175 7.57 5.03 5.11
N ARG A 176 8.51 5.37 5.99
CA ARG A 176 9.12 6.70 6.01
C ARG A 176 10.07 6.92 4.85
N MET A 177 10.50 5.84 4.20
CA MET A 177 11.46 5.85 3.08
C MET A 177 10.76 5.53 1.76
N ALA A 178 11.28 6.06 0.66
CA ALA A 178 10.95 5.58 -0.68
C ALA A 178 11.92 4.48 -1.11
N THR A 179 11.49 3.64 -2.04
CA THR A 179 12.38 2.69 -2.72
C THR A 179 13.29 3.39 -3.75
N THR A 180 13.08 4.68 -4.02
CA THR A 180 13.95 5.52 -4.85
C THR A 180 15.38 5.50 -4.30
N TYR A 181 16.34 5.20 -5.15
CA TYR A 181 17.76 5.07 -4.82
C TYR A 181 18.10 4.00 -3.77
N ALA A 182 17.16 3.09 -3.49
CA ALA A 182 17.46 1.92 -2.66
C ALA A 182 18.61 1.12 -3.30
N SER A 183 19.59 0.79 -2.48
CA SER A 183 20.75 0.01 -2.91
C SER A 183 20.39 -1.47 -3.01
N VAL A 184 20.90 -2.15 -4.03
CA VAL A 184 20.79 -3.60 -4.23
C VAL A 184 22.18 -4.21 -4.27
N PRO A 185 22.87 -4.32 -3.12
CA PRO A 185 24.28 -4.66 -3.05
C PRO A 185 24.61 -6.07 -3.55
N GLU A 186 23.66 -6.96 -3.57
CA GLU A 186 23.78 -8.32 -4.12
C GLU A 186 23.86 -8.34 -5.65
N VAL A 187 23.39 -7.28 -6.32
CA VAL A 187 23.47 -7.16 -7.78
C VAL A 187 24.84 -6.65 -8.16
N THR A 188 25.58 -7.43 -8.93
CA THR A 188 26.95 -7.13 -9.33
C THR A 188 27.04 -6.40 -10.67
N ASP A 189 26.09 -6.66 -11.58
CA ASP A 189 26.02 -5.99 -12.89
C ASP A 189 24.60 -5.93 -13.44
N ILE A 190 24.36 -4.95 -14.33
CA ILE A 190 23.15 -4.74 -15.11
C ILE A 190 23.52 -4.21 -16.49
N PRO A 191 22.66 -4.39 -17.52
CA PRO A 191 22.85 -3.73 -18.81
C PRO A 191 23.05 -2.23 -18.67
N SER A 192 24.07 -1.69 -19.31
CA SER A 192 24.39 -0.26 -19.23
C SER A 192 23.37 0.56 -20.04
N GLU A 193 22.78 1.54 -19.39
CA GLU A 193 21.87 2.51 -20.03
C GLU A 193 22.28 3.94 -19.69
N THR A 194 21.92 4.88 -20.57
CA THR A 194 22.12 6.31 -20.31
C THR A 194 21.10 6.80 -19.28
N ARG A 195 21.46 7.83 -18.51
CA ARG A 195 20.50 8.46 -17.55
C ARG A 195 19.22 8.93 -18.23
N THR A 196 19.32 9.48 -19.44
CA THR A 196 18.16 9.91 -20.22
C THR A 196 17.20 8.76 -20.50
N LYS A 197 17.74 7.61 -20.98
CA LYS A 197 16.92 6.43 -21.25
C LYS A 197 16.30 5.87 -19.98
N THR A 198 17.05 5.81 -18.87
CA THR A 198 16.51 5.41 -17.57
C THR A 198 15.37 6.34 -17.12
N ALA A 199 15.53 7.67 -17.29
CA ALA A 199 14.47 8.63 -16.95
C ALA A 199 13.22 8.46 -17.82
N GLU A 200 13.36 8.19 -19.13
CA GLU A 200 12.25 7.89 -20.03
C GLU A 200 11.48 6.64 -19.60
N ARG A 201 12.20 5.59 -19.18
CA ARG A 201 11.59 4.35 -18.68
C ARG A 201 10.82 4.59 -17.39
N VAL A 202 11.40 5.32 -16.45
CA VAL A 202 10.71 5.75 -15.22
C VAL A 202 9.45 6.56 -15.54
N GLY A 203 9.51 7.47 -16.52
CA GLY A 203 8.35 8.24 -16.99
C GLY A 203 7.23 7.38 -17.59
N LYS A 204 7.56 6.17 -18.08
CA LYS A 204 6.60 5.17 -18.56
C LYS A 204 6.08 4.23 -17.44
N GLY A 205 6.34 4.54 -16.18
CA GLY A 205 5.92 3.72 -15.05
C GLY A 205 6.68 2.39 -14.93
N GLU A 206 7.94 2.35 -15.40
CA GLU A 206 8.78 1.18 -15.32
C GLU A 206 9.65 1.22 -14.06
N PHE A 207 9.65 0.11 -13.31
CA PHE A 207 10.56 -0.08 -12.18
C PHE A 207 11.88 -0.65 -12.69
N VAL A 208 12.93 0.17 -12.66
CA VAL A 208 14.24 -0.14 -13.23
C VAL A 208 15.37 0.18 -12.26
N LEU A 209 16.50 -0.49 -12.49
CA LEU A 209 17.77 -0.22 -11.81
C LEU A 209 18.66 0.67 -12.67
N PHE A 210 19.61 1.36 -12.03
CA PHE A 210 20.65 2.09 -12.70
C PHE A 210 21.98 1.96 -11.96
N LYS A 211 23.08 2.20 -12.67
CA LYS A 211 24.42 2.13 -12.11
C LYS A 211 24.98 3.54 -11.91
N GLU A 212 25.38 3.86 -10.70
CA GLU A 212 25.96 5.15 -10.34
C GLU A 212 27.15 4.96 -9.41
N ALA A 213 28.31 5.53 -9.78
CA ALA A 213 29.54 5.45 -9.00
C ALA A 213 29.90 4.02 -8.54
N GLY A 214 29.71 3.04 -9.43
CA GLY A 214 29.98 1.63 -9.17
C GLY A 214 28.94 0.90 -8.30
N ARG A 215 27.86 1.58 -7.92
CA ARG A 215 26.75 0.98 -7.15
C ARG A 215 25.51 0.85 -8.01
N ILE A 216 24.76 -0.23 -7.80
CA ILE A 216 23.49 -0.47 -8.47
C ILE A 216 22.36 -0.11 -7.49
N LYS A 217 21.43 0.69 -7.98
CA LYS A 217 20.34 1.26 -7.18
C LYS A 217 19.03 1.21 -7.98
N VAL A 218 17.93 1.29 -7.27
CA VAL A 218 16.61 1.56 -7.88
C VAL A 218 16.59 2.97 -8.44
N ALA A 219 16.19 3.17 -9.68
CA ALA A 219 16.15 4.49 -10.30
C ALA A 219 15.11 5.39 -9.63
N ARG A 220 13.87 4.91 -9.53
CA ARG A 220 12.78 5.57 -8.81
C ARG A 220 11.72 4.56 -8.38
N GLY A 221 11.12 4.79 -7.22
CA GLY A 221 10.04 3.97 -6.67
C GLY A 221 8.68 4.31 -7.28
N VAL A 222 8.46 3.90 -8.54
CA VAL A 222 7.22 4.15 -9.27
C VAL A 222 6.46 2.86 -9.55
N ASN A 223 5.15 2.97 -9.68
CA ASN A 223 4.26 1.92 -10.18
C ASN A 223 3.93 2.14 -11.67
N SER A 224 3.05 1.32 -12.24
CA SER A 224 2.73 1.38 -13.68
C SER A 224 1.75 2.48 -14.08
N LEU A 225 1.25 3.30 -13.15
CA LEU A 225 0.34 4.39 -13.47
C LEU A 225 1.08 5.50 -14.22
N THR A 226 0.59 5.87 -15.40
CA THR A 226 1.14 6.92 -16.26
C THR A 226 0.12 8.00 -16.58
N THR A 227 -1.16 7.64 -16.63
CA THR A 227 -2.25 8.58 -16.84
C THR A 227 -2.62 9.27 -15.53
N VAL A 228 -2.22 10.53 -15.38
CA VAL A 228 -2.53 11.36 -14.21
C VAL A 228 -3.28 12.62 -14.64
N SER A 229 -4.10 13.15 -13.75
CA SER A 229 -4.82 14.40 -13.97
C SER A 229 -4.16 15.54 -13.20
N ASP A 230 -3.85 16.64 -13.90
CA ASP A 230 -3.34 17.87 -13.29
C ASP A 230 -4.43 18.66 -12.54
N THR A 231 -5.70 18.33 -12.77
CA THR A 231 -6.84 18.97 -12.13
C THR A 231 -7.36 18.06 -11.04
N VAL A 232 -7.26 18.51 -9.79
CA VAL A 232 -7.95 17.86 -8.68
C VAL A 232 -9.45 18.11 -8.84
N THR A 233 -10.13 17.17 -9.47
CA THR A 233 -11.60 17.14 -9.51
C THR A 233 -12.10 16.32 -8.33
N THR A 234 -13.32 16.61 -7.87
CA THR A 234 -14.02 15.77 -6.87
C THR A 234 -14.40 14.39 -7.43
N ASP A 235 -14.01 14.09 -8.67
CA ASP A 235 -14.21 12.79 -9.28
C ASP A 235 -13.20 11.78 -8.75
N VAL A 236 -13.70 10.74 -8.11
CA VAL A 236 -12.93 9.64 -7.50
C VAL A 236 -12.02 8.92 -8.52
N GLN A 237 -12.25 9.10 -9.81
CA GLN A 237 -11.44 8.50 -10.88
C GLN A 237 -10.22 9.33 -11.30
N SER A 238 -10.15 10.59 -10.87
CA SER A 238 -9.04 11.47 -11.21
C SER A 238 -7.88 11.26 -10.22
N LYS A 239 -6.79 10.63 -10.69
CA LYS A 239 -5.58 10.36 -9.90
C LYS A 239 -4.49 11.36 -10.23
N GLY A 240 -3.93 12.00 -9.22
CA GLY A 240 -2.77 12.89 -9.36
C GLY A 240 -1.44 12.12 -9.35
N ASP A 241 -0.33 12.85 -9.47
CA ASP A 241 1.04 12.33 -9.51
C ASP A 241 1.44 11.53 -8.26
N LEU A 242 0.83 11.80 -7.10
CA LEU A 242 1.06 11.05 -5.87
C LEU A 242 0.73 9.56 -6.00
N PHE A 243 -0.24 9.21 -6.86
CA PHE A 243 -0.61 7.82 -7.10
C PHE A 243 0.41 7.06 -7.95
N GLN A 244 1.37 7.73 -8.58
CA GLN A 244 2.46 7.08 -9.31
C GLN A 244 3.57 6.55 -8.37
N LYS A 245 3.63 7.03 -7.13
CA LYS A 245 4.69 6.73 -6.17
C LYS A 245 4.32 5.54 -5.28
N ILE A 246 5.16 4.52 -5.26
CA ILE A 246 4.95 3.32 -4.45
C ILE A 246 4.76 3.70 -2.96
N LYS A 247 5.63 4.56 -2.40
CA LYS A 247 5.56 4.99 -1.00
C LYS A 247 4.21 5.59 -0.66
N THR A 248 3.71 6.51 -1.48
CA THR A 248 2.46 7.23 -1.22
C THR A 248 1.27 6.28 -1.30
N VAL A 249 1.25 5.40 -2.32
CA VAL A 249 0.22 4.36 -2.45
C VAL A 249 0.24 3.40 -1.26
N ASP A 250 1.43 3.02 -0.79
CA ASP A 250 1.57 2.15 0.39
C ASP A 250 0.98 2.78 1.66
N ILE A 251 1.16 4.09 1.84
CA ILE A 251 0.58 4.80 2.99
C ILE A 251 -0.95 4.87 2.85
N MET A 252 -1.46 5.20 1.65
CA MET A 252 -2.91 5.21 1.38
C MET A 252 -3.54 3.83 1.60
N ASP A 253 -2.90 2.78 1.12
CA ASP A 253 -3.36 1.40 1.27
C ASP A 253 -3.35 0.95 2.74
N LEU A 254 -2.32 1.34 3.52
CA LEU A 254 -2.28 1.10 4.96
C LEU A 254 -3.45 1.75 5.66
N ILE A 255 -3.69 3.04 5.41
CA ILE A 255 -4.80 3.81 6.00
C ILE A 255 -6.15 3.12 5.68
N ALA A 256 -6.37 2.78 4.42
CA ALA A 256 -7.61 2.15 3.99
C ALA A 256 -7.81 0.77 4.65
N ASN A 257 -6.78 -0.06 4.69
CA ASN A 257 -6.85 -1.39 5.29
C ASN A 257 -7.07 -1.33 6.81
N ASP A 258 -6.39 -0.43 7.54
CA ASP A 258 -6.48 -0.32 8.99
C ASP A 258 -7.84 0.23 9.44
N ILE A 259 -8.33 1.30 8.79
CA ILE A 259 -9.65 1.86 9.06
C ILE A 259 -10.73 0.82 8.78
N ARG A 260 -10.64 0.13 7.63
CA ARG A 260 -11.61 -0.89 7.23
C ARG A 260 -11.65 -2.07 8.21
N ALA A 261 -10.47 -2.59 8.62
CA ALA A 261 -10.39 -3.68 9.58
C ALA A 261 -11.08 -3.30 10.89
N THR A 262 -10.75 -2.12 11.45
CA THR A 262 -11.33 -1.66 12.70
C THR A 262 -12.83 -1.36 12.56
N ALA A 263 -13.25 -0.74 11.44
CA ALA A 263 -14.67 -0.47 11.21
C ALA A 263 -15.49 -1.77 11.20
N ARG A 264 -15.01 -2.81 10.52
CA ARG A 264 -15.64 -4.13 10.46
C ARG A 264 -15.67 -4.80 11.83
N ASP A 265 -14.57 -4.73 12.58
CA ASP A 265 -14.41 -5.49 13.81
C ASP A 265 -15.04 -4.80 15.03
N ALA A 266 -15.19 -3.47 15.04
CA ALA A 266 -15.64 -2.72 16.20
C ALA A 266 -16.94 -1.92 16.01
N TYR A 267 -17.30 -1.54 14.77
CA TYR A 267 -18.41 -0.62 14.52
C TYR A 267 -19.57 -1.25 13.76
N ILE A 268 -19.30 -1.93 12.65
CA ILE A 268 -20.35 -2.48 11.78
C ILE A 268 -21.15 -3.56 12.50
N GLY A 269 -22.47 -3.34 12.60
CA GLY A 269 -23.40 -4.24 13.28
C GLY A 269 -23.32 -4.26 14.81
N LYS A 270 -22.49 -3.41 15.42
CA LYS A 270 -22.26 -3.36 16.88
C LYS A 270 -22.77 -2.08 17.52
N LEU A 271 -22.77 -0.97 16.78
CA LEU A 271 -23.24 0.31 17.28
C LEU A 271 -24.44 0.80 16.46
N SER A 272 -25.35 1.51 17.12
CA SER A 272 -26.45 2.20 16.44
C SER A 272 -25.93 3.41 15.68
N ASN A 273 -26.57 3.75 14.54
CA ASN A 273 -26.19 4.93 13.76
C ASN A 273 -26.76 6.22 14.38
N SER A 274 -26.28 6.59 15.55
CA SER A 274 -26.55 7.87 16.18
C SER A 274 -25.45 8.88 15.85
N PHE A 275 -25.72 10.17 16.00
CA PHE A 275 -24.70 11.22 15.83
C PHE A 275 -23.52 11.02 16.78
N ASP A 276 -23.77 10.68 18.05
CA ASP A 276 -22.72 10.44 19.05
C ASP A 276 -21.79 9.29 18.62
N ASN A 277 -22.33 8.20 18.07
CA ASN A 277 -21.53 7.09 17.58
C ASN A 277 -20.74 7.45 16.31
N LYS A 278 -21.27 8.35 15.45
CA LYS A 278 -20.49 8.92 14.34
C LYS A 278 -19.32 9.75 14.87
N VAL A 279 -19.53 10.57 15.92
CA VAL A 279 -18.47 11.35 16.58
C VAL A 279 -17.39 10.43 17.19
N LEU A 280 -17.80 9.32 17.83
CA LEU A 280 -16.86 8.31 18.34
C LEU A 280 -15.98 7.74 17.24
N LEU A 281 -16.57 7.37 16.11
CA LEU A 281 -15.81 6.86 14.95
C LEU A 281 -14.86 7.91 14.37
N MET A 282 -15.32 9.16 14.22
CA MET A 282 -14.46 10.27 13.77
C MET A 282 -13.30 10.51 14.74
N SER A 283 -13.53 10.43 16.03
CA SER A 283 -12.48 10.57 17.06
C SER A 283 -11.46 9.43 16.98
N ALA A 284 -11.90 8.20 16.74
CA ALA A 284 -11.01 7.05 16.56
C ALA A 284 -10.14 7.21 15.30
N ILE A 285 -10.73 7.68 14.19
CA ILE A 285 -10.01 7.98 12.95
C ILE A 285 -8.98 9.09 13.18
N HIS A 286 -9.36 10.19 13.88
CA HIS A 286 -8.44 11.28 14.19
C HIS A 286 -7.25 10.79 15.02
N GLY A 287 -7.50 10.01 16.08
CA GLY A 287 -6.44 9.42 16.90
C GLY A 287 -5.50 8.47 16.12
N TYR A 288 -6.01 7.75 15.11
CA TYR A 288 -5.18 6.98 14.21
C TYR A 288 -4.24 7.87 13.38
N PHE A 289 -4.75 8.98 12.83
CA PHE A 289 -3.93 9.93 12.08
C PHE A 289 -2.89 10.64 12.96
N ASP A 290 -3.17 10.89 14.24
CA ASP A 290 -2.15 11.38 15.18
C ASP A 290 -0.97 10.42 15.30
N GLY A 291 -1.22 9.11 15.27
CA GLY A 291 -0.19 8.08 15.19
C GLY A 291 0.63 8.19 13.90
N LEU A 292 -0.02 8.41 12.74
CA LEU A 292 0.67 8.59 11.45
C LEU A 292 1.51 9.88 11.41
N ILE A 293 1.04 10.95 12.03
CA ILE A 293 1.79 12.21 12.17
C ILE A 293 3.05 11.97 13.01
N ASN A 294 2.93 11.29 14.15
CA ASN A 294 4.06 10.98 15.04
C ASN A 294 5.11 10.10 14.34
N ASP A 295 4.68 9.23 13.43
CA ASP A 295 5.57 8.41 12.61
C ASP A 295 6.16 9.15 11.40
N GLY A 296 5.77 10.42 11.16
CA GLY A 296 6.25 11.22 10.03
C GLY A 296 5.73 10.75 8.67
N LEU A 297 4.52 10.19 8.62
CA LEU A 297 3.87 9.75 7.39
C LEU A 297 2.84 10.77 6.88
N VAL A 298 2.28 11.57 7.79
CA VAL A 298 1.29 12.63 7.50
C VAL A 298 1.78 13.94 8.09
N GLU A 299 1.53 15.05 7.40
CA GLU A 299 1.94 16.38 7.83
C GLU A 299 1.07 16.89 8.98
N LYS A 300 1.70 17.55 9.98
CA LYS A 300 1.00 18.14 11.12
C LYS A 300 0.00 19.22 10.68
N ASN A 301 -1.12 19.31 11.39
CA ASN A 301 -2.17 20.31 11.18
C ASN A 301 -2.83 20.25 9.78
N THR A 302 -2.81 19.08 9.12
CA THR A 302 -3.47 18.89 7.84
C THR A 302 -4.61 17.86 7.89
N VAL A 303 -4.82 17.24 9.05
CA VAL A 303 -5.84 16.22 9.24
C VAL A 303 -7.15 16.85 9.66
N GLU A 304 -8.16 16.67 8.84
CA GLU A 304 -9.55 17.02 9.13
C GLU A 304 -10.40 15.74 8.99
N VAL A 305 -11.17 15.43 10.00
CA VAL A 305 -12.12 14.30 9.99
C VAL A 305 -13.49 14.86 10.32
N ASP A 306 -14.41 14.76 9.39
CA ASP A 306 -15.76 15.30 9.54
C ASP A 306 -16.79 14.43 8.79
N ILE A 307 -18.07 14.70 9.04
CA ILE A 307 -19.16 14.14 8.23
C ILE A 307 -19.02 14.65 6.79
N ASP A 308 -19.11 13.73 5.82
CA ASP A 308 -19.19 14.10 4.42
C ASP A 308 -20.56 14.69 4.09
N ILE A 309 -20.63 16.02 4.21
CA ILE A 309 -21.88 16.78 4.01
C ILE A 309 -22.44 16.56 2.59
N GLU A 310 -21.58 16.50 1.58
CA GLU A 310 -22.04 16.37 0.19
C GLU A 310 -22.62 14.98 -0.09
N GLU A 311 -21.97 13.92 0.37
CA GLU A 311 -22.50 12.57 0.24
C GLU A 311 -23.74 12.37 1.12
N GLN A 312 -23.77 12.95 2.31
CA GLN A 312 -24.94 12.91 3.18
C GLN A 312 -26.13 13.66 2.57
N LYS A 313 -25.91 14.83 1.92
CA LYS A 313 -26.92 15.55 1.15
C LYS A 313 -27.47 14.70 -0.01
N LYS A 314 -26.60 14.05 -0.76
CA LYS A 314 -27.01 13.14 -1.86
C LYS A 314 -27.90 12.01 -1.33
N TYR A 315 -27.48 11.37 -0.25
CA TYR A 315 -28.24 10.31 0.38
C TYR A 315 -29.63 10.79 0.84
N LEU A 316 -29.71 11.91 1.59
CA LEU A 316 -30.98 12.46 2.10
C LEU A 316 -31.93 12.81 0.95
N LYS A 317 -31.43 13.44 -0.13
CA LYS A 317 -32.21 13.68 -1.36
C LYS A 317 -32.75 12.38 -1.97
N SER A 318 -31.94 11.34 -2.04
CA SER A 318 -32.36 10.04 -2.58
C SER A 318 -33.49 9.37 -1.77
N LYS A 319 -33.61 9.77 -0.48
CA LYS A 319 -34.67 9.31 0.42
C LYS A 319 -35.87 10.27 0.44
N GLY A 320 -35.89 11.29 -0.40
CA GLY A 320 -37.00 12.25 -0.50
C GLY A 320 -37.02 13.31 0.60
N VAL A 321 -35.93 13.48 1.34
CA VAL A 321 -35.83 14.54 2.37
C VAL A 321 -35.61 15.88 1.69
N ASN A 322 -36.41 16.89 2.07
CA ASN A 322 -36.22 18.26 1.59
C ASN A 322 -35.06 18.93 2.35
N ILE A 323 -33.89 18.96 1.75
CA ILE A 323 -32.67 19.53 2.36
C ILE A 323 -32.51 21.03 2.10
N ALA A 324 -33.39 21.66 1.28
CA ALA A 324 -33.21 23.06 0.89
C ALA A 324 -33.34 24.06 2.05
N ALA A 325 -34.07 23.67 3.10
CA ALA A 325 -34.27 24.45 4.31
C ALA A 325 -33.35 24.05 5.48
N MET A 326 -32.51 23.02 5.30
CA MET A 326 -31.65 22.48 6.35
C MET A 326 -30.29 23.21 6.38
N SER A 327 -29.86 23.59 7.56
CA SER A 327 -28.48 24.03 7.80
C SER A 327 -27.50 22.86 7.71
N ASP A 328 -26.22 23.13 7.54
CA ASP A 328 -25.19 22.08 7.51
C ASP A 328 -25.13 21.29 8.83
N ASN A 329 -25.44 21.91 9.99
CA ASN A 329 -25.53 21.19 11.27
C ASN A 329 -26.70 20.21 11.29
N GLU A 330 -27.88 20.62 10.83
CA GLU A 330 -29.03 19.73 10.72
C GLU A 330 -28.77 18.59 9.76
N ILE A 331 -28.01 18.83 8.68
CA ILE A 331 -27.58 17.77 7.75
C ILE A 331 -26.62 16.80 8.45
N ARG A 332 -25.62 17.29 9.23
CA ARG A 332 -24.68 16.44 9.97
C ARG A 332 -25.39 15.50 10.95
N GLU A 333 -26.37 16.02 11.68
CA GLU A 333 -27.13 15.26 12.69
C GLU A 333 -28.23 14.39 12.10
N ALA A 334 -28.58 14.59 10.83
CA ALA A 334 -29.65 13.89 10.17
C ALA A 334 -29.47 12.36 10.22
N HIS A 335 -30.63 11.68 10.37
CA HIS A 335 -30.65 10.22 10.36
C HIS A 335 -30.41 9.67 8.96
N THR A 336 -29.39 8.83 8.81
CA THR A 336 -28.94 8.26 7.52
C THR A 336 -29.17 6.75 7.43
N GLY A 337 -30.15 6.22 8.14
CA GLY A 337 -30.45 4.77 8.14
C GLY A 337 -29.27 3.98 8.73
N ASP A 338 -28.74 3.05 7.94
CA ASP A 338 -27.61 2.20 8.28
C ASP A 338 -26.27 2.72 7.68
N GLN A 339 -26.30 3.89 7.04
CA GLN A 339 -25.11 4.44 6.35
C GLN A 339 -24.46 5.58 7.11
N VAL A 340 -23.13 5.61 7.12
CA VAL A 340 -22.30 6.65 7.70
C VAL A 340 -21.38 7.22 6.64
N PHE A 341 -21.36 8.54 6.49
CA PHE A 341 -20.54 9.25 5.51
C PHE A 341 -19.52 10.11 6.26
N ILE A 342 -18.24 9.77 6.15
CA ILE A 342 -17.13 10.51 6.79
C ILE A 342 -16.14 10.88 5.69
N ALA A 343 -15.75 12.15 5.70
CA ALA A 343 -14.66 12.67 4.88
C ALA A 343 -13.40 12.84 5.73
N VAL A 344 -12.27 12.42 5.20
CA VAL A 344 -10.96 12.63 5.81
C VAL A 344 -10.08 13.38 4.83
N LYS A 345 -9.55 14.52 5.26
CA LYS A 345 -8.53 15.26 4.52
C LYS A 345 -7.21 15.12 5.26
N CYS A 346 -6.15 14.84 4.54
CA CYS A 346 -4.81 14.78 5.10
C CYS A 346 -3.77 15.02 4.01
N LYS A 347 -2.56 15.41 4.40
CA LYS A 347 -1.42 15.53 3.48
C LYS A 347 -0.38 14.47 3.83
N ILE A 348 -0.22 13.50 2.94
CA ILE A 348 0.79 12.46 3.06
C ILE A 348 2.16 13.07 2.78
N LEU A 349 3.15 12.76 3.62
CA LEU A 349 4.53 13.20 3.45
C LEU A 349 5.28 12.29 2.46
N ASP A 350 5.74 12.91 1.38
CA ASP A 350 6.59 12.26 0.40
C ASP A 350 8.05 12.15 0.88
N ALA A 351 8.87 11.38 0.14
CA ALA A 351 10.30 11.36 0.37
C ALA A 351 10.98 12.54 -0.37
N ILE A 352 12.11 13.00 0.15
CA ILE A 352 12.97 13.94 -0.57
C ILE A 352 13.65 13.17 -1.70
N GLU A 353 13.26 13.46 -2.95
CA GLU A 353 13.83 12.81 -4.14
C GLU A 353 14.63 13.77 -5.02
N SER A 354 14.43 15.09 -4.87
CA SER A 354 15.14 16.12 -5.64
C SER A 354 15.63 17.22 -4.73
N ILE A 355 16.93 17.57 -4.82
CA ILE A 355 17.54 18.61 -4.02
C ILE A 355 18.18 19.62 -4.97
N SER A 356 17.83 20.91 -4.81
CA SER A 356 18.45 22.02 -5.51
C SER A 356 19.14 22.93 -4.49
N ILE A 357 20.45 23.11 -4.63
CA ILE A 357 21.26 23.93 -3.72
C ILE A 357 21.89 25.07 -4.54
N ARG A 358 21.70 26.31 -4.07
CA ARG A 358 22.38 27.47 -4.61
C ARG A 358 23.48 27.87 -3.63
N CYS A 359 24.76 27.76 -4.06
CA CYS A 359 25.90 28.24 -3.28
C CYS A 359 26.35 29.60 -3.81
N PHE A 360 26.32 30.61 -2.95
CA PHE A 360 26.87 31.93 -3.27
C PHE A 360 28.29 31.98 -2.72
N ILE A 361 29.28 32.12 -3.62
CA ILE A 361 30.70 32.22 -3.25
C ILE A 361 31.05 33.68 -3.32
N TRP A 362 31.50 34.26 -2.20
CA TRP A 362 32.02 35.64 -2.12
C TRP A 362 33.53 35.62 -2.44
N GLY A 363 33.91 36.33 -3.46
CA GLY A 363 35.31 36.54 -3.78
C GLY A 363 35.99 37.58 -2.82
N TYR A 364 37.25 37.50 -2.66
CA TYR A 364 38.06 38.40 -1.78
C TYR A 364 38.00 39.89 -2.20
N TRP A 365 37.35 40.27 -3.30
CA TRP A 365 37.40 41.59 -3.92
C TRP A 365 36.04 42.31 -4.06
N SER A 366 35.09 42.09 -3.21
CA SER A 366 33.93 42.97 -3.14
C SER A 366 33.92 43.80 -1.85
N LYS A 367 34.92 44.68 -1.76
CA LYS A 367 34.84 45.91 -0.97
C LYS A 367 34.78 47.05 -1.97
N GLU A 368 33.55 47.45 -2.33
CA GLU A 368 33.17 48.84 -2.62
C GLU A 368 31.67 48.98 -2.38
#